data_422c72ebebe187c9b57d8271ee6c156c
#
_entry.id   422c72ebebe187c9b57d8271ee6c156c
#
_cell.length_a   1.000
_cell.length_b   1.000
_cell.length_c   1.000
_cell.angle_alpha   90.00
_cell.angle_beta   90.00
_cell.angle_gamma   90.00
#
_symmetry.space_group_name_H-M   'P 1'
#
loop_
_entity.id
_entity.type
_entity.pdbx_description
1 polymer ?
#
loop_
_entity_poly.entity_id
_entity_poly.type
_entity_poly.pdbx_seq_one_letter_code
_entity_poly.pdbx_strand_id
1 'polypeptide(L)'
;MVGRKLAELLGGEFHDGDDYHPPANKEKMSRREPLTDADRIPWLNTLADLLRERLAANGATVVACSALKPEYRKILAIDPRVKILILKVDRDELIRRLAARKNHFFPASLLDSQLNTLVPPQADEPSVAFVDANRSPAEVVESIRESLSTPG
;
A
#
# COMPACT_ATOMS: atom_id res chain seq x y z
N MET A 1 10.21 -2.24 0.49
CA MET A 1 11.33 -2.04 -0.45
C MET A 1 10.89 -1.63 -1.84
N VAL A 2 9.84 -2.24 -2.38
CA VAL A 2 9.33 -1.89 -3.72
C VAL A 2 8.95 -0.41 -3.80
N GLY A 3 8.22 0.11 -2.82
CA GLY A 3 7.78 1.51 -2.83
C GLY A 3 8.93 2.51 -2.88
N ARG A 4 9.98 2.31 -2.07
CA ARG A 4 11.14 3.20 -2.07
C ARG A 4 11.88 3.16 -3.41
N LYS A 5 12.08 1.97 -3.95
CA LYS A 5 12.75 1.81 -5.25
C LYS A 5 11.94 2.46 -6.37
N LEU A 6 10.64 2.32 -6.34
CA LEU A 6 9.77 2.96 -7.33
C LEU A 6 9.85 4.49 -7.23
N ALA A 7 9.81 5.03 -6.01
CA ALA A 7 9.94 6.48 -5.81
C ALA A 7 11.26 7.01 -6.34
N GLU A 8 12.37 6.31 -6.07
CA GLU A 8 13.68 6.68 -6.59
C GLU A 8 13.70 6.69 -8.12
N LEU A 9 13.12 5.66 -8.73
CA LEU A 9 13.06 5.56 -10.19
C LEU A 9 12.24 6.69 -10.81
N LEU A 10 11.16 7.09 -10.15
CA LEU A 10 10.29 8.18 -10.64
C LEU A 10 10.83 9.58 -10.29
N GLY A 11 11.92 9.66 -9.52
CA GLY A 11 12.46 10.92 -9.06
C GLY A 11 11.55 11.62 -8.04
N GLY A 12 10.80 10.86 -7.27
CA GLY A 12 9.81 11.38 -6.33
C GLY A 12 10.07 11.03 -4.89
N GLU A 13 9.05 11.21 -4.06
CA GLU A 13 9.11 10.95 -2.63
C GLU A 13 8.45 9.61 -2.28
N PHE A 14 8.95 8.99 -1.22
CA PHE A 14 8.33 7.80 -0.62
C PHE A 14 7.80 8.13 0.77
N HIS A 15 6.57 7.69 1.05
CA HIS A 15 5.95 7.80 2.37
C HIS A 15 5.44 6.42 2.78
N ASP A 16 5.79 6.00 4.01
CA ASP A 16 5.25 4.78 4.58
C ASP A 16 3.93 5.14 5.27
N GLY A 17 2.83 4.59 4.77
CA GLY A 17 1.50 4.86 5.31
C GLY A 17 1.36 4.53 6.79
N ASP A 18 2.11 3.55 7.28
CA ASP A 18 2.06 3.17 8.69
C ASP A 18 2.53 4.29 9.62
N ASP A 19 3.35 5.21 9.13
CA ASP A 19 3.82 6.36 9.93
C ASP A 19 2.72 7.39 10.19
N TYR A 20 1.60 7.30 9.50
CA TYR A 20 0.50 8.26 9.55
C TYR A 20 -0.67 7.81 10.41
N HIS A 21 -0.55 6.68 11.11
CA HIS A 21 -1.60 6.23 12.01
C HIS A 21 -1.73 7.16 13.22
N PRO A 22 -2.98 7.43 13.67
CA PRO A 22 -3.19 8.13 14.94
C PRO A 22 -2.58 7.36 16.12
N PRO A 23 -2.25 8.02 17.23
CA PRO A 23 -1.67 7.35 18.40
C PRO A 23 -2.50 6.16 18.92
N ALA A 24 -3.83 6.26 18.88
CA ALA A 24 -4.71 5.15 19.30
C ALA A 24 -4.51 3.91 18.44
N ASN A 25 -4.31 4.08 17.14
CA ASN A 25 -4.05 2.97 16.22
C ASN A 25 -2.69 2.36 16.50
N LYS A 26 -1.67 3.19 16.71
CA LYS A 26 -0.32 2.73 17.01
C LYS A 26 -0.30 1.92 18.31
N GLU A 27 -1.08 2.32 19.30
CA GLU A 27 -1.22 1.58 20.55
C GLU A 27 -1.84 0.21 20.34
N LYS A 28 -2.93 0.12 19.57
CA LYS A 28 -3.54 -1.16 19.22
C LYS A 28 -2.56 -2.06 18.47
N MET A 29 -1.84 -1.51 17.50
CA MET A 29 -0.86 -2.26 16.73
C MET A 29 0.26 -2.81 17.61
N SER A 30 0.71 -2.04 18.60
CA SER A 30 1.73 -2.49 19.55
C SER A 30 1.25 -3.64 20.42
N ARG A 31 -0.05 -3.73 20.70
CA ARG A 31 -0.68 -4.84 21.42
C ARG A 31 -1.11 -5.98 20.49
N ARG A 32 -0.82 -5.87 19.19
CA ARG A 32 -1.21 -6.83 18.15
C ARG A 32 -2.74 -6.99 18.05
N GLU A 33 -3.47 -5.94 18.35
CA GLU A 33 -4.91 -5.90 18.16
C GLU A 33 -5.23 -5.47 16.75
N PRO A 34 -6.17 -6.15 16.04
CA PRO A 34 -6.58 -5.72 14.71
C PRO A 34 -7.26 -4.36 14.76
N LEU A 35 -7.04 -3.54 13.74
CA LEU A 35 -7.74 -2.27 13.59
C LEU A 35 -9.12 -2.52 12.98
N THR A 36 -10.13 -1.82 13.50
CA THR A 36 -11.48 -1.83 12.92
C THR A 36 -11.54 -0.88 11.72
N ASP A 37 -12.64 -0.95 10.96
CA ASP A 37 -12.88 0.01 9.89
C ASP A 37 -12.92 1.44 10.44
N ALA A 38 -13.59 1.65 11.57
CA ALA A 38 -13.65 2.97 12.22
C ALA A 38 -12.28 3.50 12.64
N ASP A 39 -11.38 2.62 13.06
CA ASP A 39 -10.00 2.98 13.41
C ASP A 39 -9.22 3.46 12.18
N ARG A 40 -9.50 2.89 11.01
CA ARG A 40 -8.76 3.14 9.79
C ARG A 40 -9.20 4.40 9.05
N ILE A 41 -10.45 4.82 9.20
CA ILE A 41 -10.98 5.96 8.46
C ILE A 41 -10.16 7.25 8.69
N PRO A 42 -9.84 7.68 9.93
CA PRO A 42 -9.00 8.85 10.12
C PRO A 42 -7.61 8.72 9.50
N TRP A 43 -7.03 7.54 9.58
CA TRP A 43 -5.74 7.25 8.97
C TRP A 43 -5.79 7.39 7.44
N LEU A 44 -6.79 6.79 6.81
CA LEU A 44 -6.97 6.88 5.35
C LEU A 44 -7.23 8.31 4.90
N ASN A 45 -7.99 9.07 5.67
CA ASN A 45 -8.23 10.49 5.37
C ASN A 45 -6.93 11.31 5.44
N THR A 46 -6.07 11.01 6.40
CA THR A 46 -4.74 11.63 6.48
C THR A 46 -3.90 11.34 5.24
N LEU A 47 -3.91 10.08 4.77
CA LEU A 47 -3.20 9.71 3.55
C LEU A 47 -3.81 10.36 2.31
N ALA A 48 -5.13 10.48 2.24
CA ALA A 48 -5.80 11.16 1.14
C ALA A 48 -5.40 12.65 1.08
N ASP A 49 -5.31 13.30 2.23
CA ASP A 49 -4.87 14.71 2.31
C ASP A 49 -3.42 14.86 1.84
N LEU A 50 -2.55 13.91 2.22
CA LEU A 50 -1.17 13.88 1.74
C LEU A 50 -1.12 13.77 0.22
N LEU A 51 -1.92 12.88 -0.36
CA LEU A 51 -1.99 12.69 -1.81
C LEU A 51 -2.47 13.95 -2.51
N ARG A 52 -3.50 14.63 -1.98
CA ARG A 52 -4.00 15.90 -2.54
C ARG A 52 -2.91 16.96 -2.54
N GLU A 53 -2.20 17.10 -1.45
CA GLU A 53 -1.12 18.07 -1.32
C GLU A 53 -0.01 17.79 -2.34
N ARG A 54 0.38 16.52 -2.51
CA ARG A 54 1.44 16.15 -3.44
C ARG A 54 1.02 16.32 -4.91
N LEU A 55 -0.24 16.03 -5.22
CA LEU A 55 -0.76 16.28 -6.57
C LEU A 55 -0.76 17.77 -6.91
N ALA A 56 -1.12 18.62 -5.97
CA ALA A 56 -1.08 20.07 -6.15
C ALA A 56 0.35 20.57 -6.39
N ALA A 57 1.33 19.91 -5.81
CA ALA A 57 2.75 20.25 -6.00
C ALA A 57 3.36 19.65 -7.28
N ASN A 58 2.59 18.87 -8.04
CA ASN A 58 3.03 18.18 -9.27
C ASN A 58 4.24 17.27 -9.07
N GLY A 59 4.44 16.75 -7.87
CA GLY A 59 5.52 15.83 -7.57
C GLY A 59 5.08 14.38 -7.69
N ALA A 60 5.98 13.50 -8.09
CA ALA A 60 5.75 12.07 -8.01
C ALA A 60 5.83 11.64 -6.54
N THR A 61 4.87 10.84 -6.09
CA THR A 61 4.81 10.38 -4.70
C THR A 61 4.33 8.94 -4.68
N VAL A 62 5.02 8.13 -3.88
CA VAL A 62 4.64 6.74 -3.65
C VAL A 62 4.30 6.59 -2.16
N VAL A 63 3.12 6.05 -1.88
CA VAL A 63 2.67 5.77 -0.51
C VAL A 63 2.45 4.27 -0.37
N ALA A 64 3.13 3.65 0.57
CA ALA A 64 2.89 2.25 0.91
C ALA A 64 1.78 2.18 1.96
N CYS A 65 0.76 1.38 1.70
CA CYS A 65 -0.45 1.37 2.52
C CYS A 65 -1.17 0.02 2.43
N SER A 66 -1.79 -0.41 3.52
CA SER A 66 -2.64 -1.60 3.56
C SER A 66 -4.08 -1.22 3.21
N ALA A 67 -4.36 -1.10 1.90
CA ALA A 67 -5.69 -0.75 1.41
C ALA A 67 -6.42 -2.02 0.96
N LEU A 68 -6.86 -2.82 1.93
CA LEU A 68 -7.35 -4.19 1.71
C LEU A 68 -8.78 -4.27 1.16
N LYS A 69 -9.58 -3.23 1.36
CA LYS A 69 -10.99 -3.21 0.96
C LYS A 69 -11.28 -2.11 -0.05
N PRO A 70 -12.27 -2.30 -0.94
CA PRO A 70 -12.67 -1.23 -1.87
C PRO A 70 -13.03 0.08 -1.18
N GLU A 71 -13.69 0.03 -0.02
CA GLU A 71 -14.06 1.21 0.75
C GLU A 71 -12.83 2.04 1.15
N TYR A 72 -11.73 1.37 1.50
CA TYR A 72 -10.48 2.05 1.83
C TYR A 72 -9.85 2.67 0.59
N ARG A 73 -9.82 1.91 -0.51
CA ARG A 73 -9.22 2.36 -1.76
C ARG A 73 -9.97 3.56 -2.35
N LYS A 74 -11.30 3.60 -2.19
CA LYS A 74 -12.11 4.73 -2.64
C LYS A 74 -11.78 6.03 -1.91
N ILE A 75 -11.43 5.95 -0.62
CA ILE A 75 -10.99 7.12 0.13
C ILE A 75 -9.70 7.67 -0.45
N LEU A 76 -8.81 6.80 -0.91
CA LEU A 76 -7.51 7.19 -1.46
C LEU A 76 -7.58 7.60 -2.93
N ALA A 77 -8.57 7.14 -3.68
CA ALA A 77 -8.73 7.41 -5.11
C ALA A 77 -9.37 8.78 -5.34
N ILE A 78 -8.70 9.81 -4.86
CA ILE A 78 -9.21 11.20 -4.86
C ILE A 78 -9.15 11.89 -6.21
N ASP A 79 -8.38 11.33 -7.16
CA ASP A 79 -8.12 11.94 -8.46
C ASP A 79 -7.72 10.82 -9.43
N PRO A 80 -8.08 10.91 -10.73
CA PRO A 80 -7.69 9.89 -11.71
C PRO A 80 -6.17 9.67 -11.84
N ARG A 81 -5.36 10.64 -11.40
CA ARG A 81 -3.89 10.49 -11.41
C ARG A 81 -3.36 9.57 -10.32
N VAL A 82 -4.18 9.27 -9.30
CA VAL A 82 -3.81 8.31 -8.26
C VAL A 82 -3.99 6.90 -8.80
N LYS A 83 -2.91 6.12 -8.76
CA LYS A 83 -2.92 4.70 -9.15
C LYS A 83 -2.67 3.85 -7.92
N ILE A 84 -3.53 2.87 -7.71
CA ILE A 84 -3.42 1.95 -6.57
C ILE A 84 -2.98 0.60 -7.12
N LEU A 85 -1.80 0.15 -6.69
CA LEU A 85 -1.21 -1.09 -7.14
C LEU A 85 -1.16 -2.08 -5.98
N ILE A 86 -1.85 -3.19 -6.13
CA ILE A 86 -1.87 -4.24 -5.11
C ILE A 86 -0.78 -5.24 -5.47
N LEU A 87 0.25 -5.31 -4.62
CA LEU A 87 1.35 -6.25 -4.82
C LEU A 87 0.87 -7.65 -4.45
N LYS A 88 0.87 -8.54 -5.42
CA LYS A 88 0.42 -9.92 -5.23
C LYS A 88 1.61 -10.83 -5.05
N VAL A 89 1.75 -11.39 -3.86
CA VAL A 89 2.83 -12.32 -3.51
C VAL A 89 2.21 -13.56 -2.90
N ASP A 90 2.74 -14.74 -3.25
CA ASP A 90 2.28 -16.00 -2.66
C ASP A 90 2.52 -16.00 -1.15
N ARG A 91 1.64 -16.66 -0.41
CA ARG A 91 1.69 -16.69 1.05
C ARG A 91 3.05 -17.17 1.58
N ASP A 92 3.59 -18.24 1.02
CA ASP A 92 4.87 -18.79 1.45
C ASP A 92 6.02 -17.81 1.23
N GLU A 93 6.00 -17.10 0.10
CA GLU A 93 6.99 -16.07 -0.21
C GLU A 93 6.88 -14.89 0.76
N LEU A 94 5.66 -14.47 1.12
CA LEU A 94 5.44 -13.42 2.11
C LEU A 94 6.01 -13.81 3.46
N ILE A 95 5.75 -15.02 3.92
CA ILE A 95 6.27 -15.52 5.19
C ILE A 95 7.80 -15.47 5.19
N ARG A 96 8.43 -15.92 4.11
CA ARG A 96 9.88 -15.90 3.98
C ARG A 96 10.43 -14.47 4.04
N ARG A 97 9.80 -13.54 3.34
CA ARG A 97 10.22 -12.12 3.33
C ARG A 97 10.08 -11.46 4.68
N LEU A 98 8.99 -11.76 5.40
CA LEU A 98 8.76 -11.23 6.74
C LEU A 98 9.76 -11.80 7.74
N ALA A 99 10.09 -13.08 7.65
CA ALA A 99 11.07 -13.72 8.52
C ALA A 99 12.49 -13.15 8.33
N ALA A 100 12.80 -12.67 7.12
CA ALA A 100 14.10 -12.07 6.81
C ALA A 100 14.24 -10.65 7.33
N ARG A 101 13.16 -10.00 7.74
CA ARG A 101 13.21 -8.63 8.28
C ARG A 101 13.65 -8.65 9.73
N LYS A 102 14.78 -8.04 10.01
CA LYS A 102 15.25 -7.83 11.38
C LYS A 102 14.42 -6.71 12.00
N ASN A 103 14.15 -6.80 13.28
CA ASN A 103 13.42 -5.77 14.04
C ASN A 103 11.95 -5.60 13.62
N HIS A 104 11.42 -6.52 12.83
CA HIS A 104 10.02 -6.47 12.43
C HIS A 104 9.37 -7.81 12.79
N PHE A 105 8.48 -7.77 13.77
CA PHE A 105 7.71 -8.95 14.17
C PHE A 105 6.30 -8.85 13.58
N PHE A 106 5.95 -9.84 12.77
CA PHE A 106 4.61 -9.90 12.18
C PHE A 106 4.11 -11.35 12.30
N PRO A 107 3.18 -11.63 13.24
CA PRO A 107 2.68 -13.00 13.43
C PRO A 107 1.96 -13.53 12.17
N ALA A 108 2.12 -14.82 11.90
CA ALA A 108 1.45 -15.46 10.78
C ALA A 108 -0.08 -15.32 10.85
N SER A 109 -0.64 -15.29 12.06
CA SER A 109 -2.08 -15.08 12.24
C SER A 109 -2.56 -13.72 11.72
N LEU A 110 -1.76 -12.66 11.88
CA LEU A 110 -2.08 -11.35 11.34
C LEU A 110 -1.97 -11.33 9.82
N LEU A 111 -0.99 -12.05 9.26
CA LEU A 111 -0.85 -12.18 7.82
C LEU A 111 -2.07 -12.86 7.21
N ASP A 112 -2.52 -13.97 7.79
CA ASP A 112 -3.71 -14.67 7.32
C ASP A 112 -4.96 -13.80 7.43
N SER A 113 -5.09 -13.05 8.51
CA SER A 113 -6.18 -12.10 8.69
C SER A 113 -6.19 -11.04 7.58
N GLN A 114 -5.03 -10.48 7.23
CA GLN A 114 -4.93 -9.49 6.16
C GLN A 114 -5.23 -10.10 4.79
N LEU A 115 -4.72 -11.29 4.50
CA LEU A 115 -4.99 -11.98 3.24
C LEU A 115 -6.47 -12.32 3.08
N ASN A 116 -7.12 -12.72 4.16
CA ASN A 116 -8.55 -13.01 4.15
C ASN A 116 -9.41 -11.75 4.01
N THR A 117 -8.90 -10.59 4.44
CA THR A 117 -9.61 -9.32 4.36
C THR A 117 -9.43 -8.67 2.99
N LEU A 118 -8.35 -8.97 2.30
CA LEU A 118 -8.08 -8.37 1.00
C LEU A 118 -9.18 -8.70 -0.01
N VAL A 119 -9.79 -7.66 -0.57
CA VAL A 119 -10.77 -7.79 -1.64
C VAL A 119 -10.12 -7.40 -2.97
N PRO A 120 -10.21 -8.24 -4.01
CA PRO A 120 -9.65 -7.91 -5.31
C PRO A 120 -10.24 -6.62 -5.89
N PRO A 121 -9.55 -5.98 -6.87
CA PRO A 121 -10.10 -4.81 -7.54
C PRO A 121 -11.49 -5.08 -8.11
N GLN A 122 -12.40 -4.14 -7.93
CA GLN A 122 -13.79 -4.25 -8.40
C GLN A 122 -13.98 -3.52 -9.73
N ALA A 123 -15.09 -3.79 -10.41
CA ALA A 123 -15.39 -3.17 -11.70
C ALA A 123 -15.48 -1.64 -11.64
N ASP A 124 -15.84 -1.09 -10.48
CA ASP A 124 -15.93 0.35 -10.25
C ASP A 124 -14.62 0.96 -9.74
N GLU A 125 -13.51 0.23 -9.85
CA GLU A 125 -12.18 0.67 -9.41
C GLU A 125 -11.19 0.68 -10.59
N PRO A 126 -11.36 1.57 -11.57
CA PRO A 126 -10.50 1.55 -12.79
C PRO A 126 -9.03 1.88 -12.52
N SER A 127 -8.74 2.56 -11.41
CA SER A 127 -7.36 2.92 -11.06
C SER A 127 -6.66 1.89 -10.18
N VAL A 128 -7.29 0.74 -9.90
CA VAL A 128 -6.75 -0.31 -9.04
C VAL A 128 -6.39 -1.53 -9.88
N ALA A 129 -5.20 -2.05 -9.67
CA ALA A 129 -4.73 -3.24 -10.40
C ALA A 129 -3.83 -4.10 -9.52
N PHE A 130 -3.78 -5.40 -9.82
CA PHE A 130 -2.80 -6.31 -9.23
C PHE A 130 -1.46 -6.18 -9.97
N VAL A 131 -0.38 -6.31 -9.20
CA VAL A 131 0.98 -6.43 -9.75
C VAL A 131 1.59 -7.70 -9.17
N ASP A 132 2.11 -8.57 -10.04
CA ASP A 132 2.83 -9.76 -9.60
C ASP A 132 4.13 -9.34 -8.92
N ALA A 133 4.24 -9.60 -7.64
CA ALA A 133 5.39 -9.25 -6.82
C ALA A 133 6.19 -10.47 -6.32
N ASN A 134 6.00 -11.64 -6.96
CA ASN A 134 6.77 -12.86 -6.65
C ASN A 134 8.21 -12.80 -7.21
N ARG A 135 8.61 -11.68 -7.76
CA ARG A 135 9.93 -11.44 -8.35
C ARG A 135 10.76 -10.54 -7.44
N SER A 136 12.00 -10.27 -7.84
CA SER A 136 12.83 -9.33 -7.09
C SER A 136 12.22 -7.93 -7.07
N PRO A 137 12.49 -7.11 -6.04
CA PRO A 137 11.98 -5.74 -6.00
C PRO A 137 12.34 -4.92 -7.24
N ALA A 138 13.54 -5.10 -7.81
CA ALA A 138 13.96 -4.39 -9.01
C ALA A 138 13.09 -4.75 -10.22
N GLU A 139 12.78 -6.04 -10.39
CA GLU A 139 11.91 -6.51 -11.48
C GLU A 139 10.48 -6.02 -11.33
N VAL A 140 9.96 -6.02 -10.10
CA VAL A 140 8.62 -5.50 -9.80
C VAL A 140 8.53 -4.02 -10.14
N VAL A 141 9.50 -3.23 -9.72
CA VAL A 141 9.55 -1.78 -9.97
C VAL A 141 9.61 -1.49 -11.47
N GLU A 142 10.41 -2.24 -12.22
CA GLU A 142 10.51 -2.06 -13.67
C GLU A 142 9.18 -2.39 -14.37
N SER A 143 8.52 -3.45 -13.93
CA SER A 143 7.19 -3.82 -14.43
C SER A 143 6.16 -2.72 -14.17
N ILE A 144 6.19 -2.12 -12.98
CA ILE A 144 5.30 -1.00 -12.63
C ILE A 144 5.59 0.20 -13.53
N ARG A 145 6.86 0.54 -13.71
CA ARG A 145 7.25 1.67 -14.55
C ARG A 145 6.72 1.51 -15.97
N GLU A 146 6.86 0.34 -16.55
CA GLU A 146 6.36 0.03 -17.89
C GLU A 146 4.84 0.20 -17.95
N SER A 147 4.14 -0.28 -16.93
CA SER A 147 2.68 -0.15 -16.84
C SER A 147 2.24 1.31 -16.78
N LEU A 148 2.96 2.16 -16.01
CA LEU A 148 2.63 3.58 -15.88
C LEU A 148 2.92 4.39 -17.14
N SER A 149 3.90 3.99 -17.93
CA SER A 149 4.27 4.69 -19.16
C SER A 149 3.42 4.29 -20.36
N THR A 150 2.61 3.23 -20.25
CA THR A 150 1.71 2.81 -21.31
C THR A 150 0.38 3.56 -21.16
N PRO A 151 -0.02 4.39 -22.14
CA PRO A 151 -1.34 5.02 -22.09
C PRO A 151 -2.40 3.93 -22.28
N GLY A 152 -3.25 3.80 -21.26
CA GLY A 152 -4.21 2.72 -21.33
C GLY A 152 -5.60 3.12 -21.02
#